data_f14bf8b31172a7f0ca3526849e4fa6a3
#
_entry.id   f14bf8b31172a7f0ca3526849e4fa6a3
#
_cell.length_a   1.000
_cell.length_b   1.000
_cell.length_c   1.000
_cell.angle_alpha   90.00
_cell.angle_beta   90.00
_cell.angle_gamma   90.00
#
_symmetry.space_group_name_H-M   'P 1'
#
loop_
_entity.id
_entity.type
_entity.pdbx_description
1 polymer ?
#
loop_
_entity_poly.entity_id
_entity_poly.type
_entity_poly.pdbx_seq_one_letter_code
_entity_poly.pdbx_strand_id
1 'polypeptide(L)' 'MDIDLKEEIRKQDELLAEYLRVIEIQKGLIQEQKKMIEYLEDHISKITNIISDI' A
#
# COMPACT_ATOMS: atom_id res chain seq x y z
N MET A 1 -32.16 -2.23 25.00
CA MET A 1 -32.09 -2.25 23.54
C MET A 1 -31.26 -1.11 22.95
N ASP A 2 -31.53 0.12 23.38
CA ASP A 2 -30.76 1.29 22.86
C ASP A 2 -29.27 1.22 23.19
N ILE A 3 -28.91 0.59 24.30
CA ILE A 3 -27.52 0.45 24.74
C ILE A 3 -26.77 -0.49 23.79
N ASP A 4 -27.39 -1.58 23.40
CA ASP A 4 -26.77 -2.57 22.50
C ASP A 4 -26.55 -1.98 21.10
N LEU A 5 -27.48 -1.18 20.62
CA LEU A 5 -27.39 -0.54 19.31
C LEU A 5 -26.25 0.50 19.31
N LYS A 6 -26.14 1.30 20.36
CA LYS A 6 -25.06 2.28 20.49
C LYS A 6 -23.69 1.61 20.54
N GLU A 7 -23.60 0.49 21.24
CA GLU A 7 -22.36 -0.25 21.34
C GLU A 7 -21.96 -0.87 19.99
N GLU A 8 -22.92 -1.38 19.24
CA GLU A 8 -22.68 -1.90 17.90
C GLU A 8 -22.17 -0.81 16.95
N ILE A 9 -22.79 0.36 16.99
CA ILE A 9 -22.36 1.49 16.17
C ILE A 9 -20.93 1.89 16.52
N ARG A 10 -20.60 1.94 17.80
CA ARG A 10 -19.24 2.27 18.26
C ARG A 10 -18.22 1.24 17.75
N LYS A 11 -18.56 -0.04 17.84
CA LYS A 11 -17.68 -1.11 17.35
C LYS A 11 -17.46 -1.03 15.85
N GLN A 12 -18.51 -0.71 15.10
CA GLN A 12 -18.40 -0.52 13.65
C GLN A 12 -17.52 0.66 13.31
N ASP A 13 -17.65 1.77 14.04
CA ASP A 13 -16.81 2.95 13.84
C ASP A 13 -15.34 2.65 14.13
N GLU A 14 -15.07 1.91 15.21
CA GLU A 14 -13.70 1.48 15.54
C GLU A 14 -13.12 0.59 14.45
N LEU A 15 -13.91 -0.33 13.93
CA LEU A 15 -13.51 -1.24 12.86
C LEU A 15 -13.21 -0.48 11.57
N LEU A 16 -14.04 0.48 11.22
CA LEU A 16 -13.82 1.35 10.07
C LEU A 16 -12.51 2.14 10.21
N ALA A 17 -12.26 2.67 11.39
CA ALA A 17 -11.02 3.40 11.66
C ALA A 17 -9.79 2.50 11.49
N GLU A 18 -9.86 1.25 11.94
CA GLU A 18 -8.78 0.28 11.76
C GLU A 18 -8.57 -0.06 10.28
N TYR A 19 -9.64 -0.29 9.54
CA TYR A 19 -9.55 -0.55 8.10
C TYR A 19 -8.91 0.62 7.35
N LEU A 20 -9.28 1.83 7.69
CA LEU A 20 -8.70 3.03 7.07
C LEU A 20 -7.20 3.12 7.34
N ARG A 21 -6.76 2.79 8.55
CA ARG A 21 -5.33 2.74 8.88
C ARG A 21 -4.59 1.70 8.05
N VAL A 22 -5.17 0.51 7.91
CA VAL A 22 -4.58 -0.55 7.10
C VAL A 22 -4.47 -0.12 5.64
N ILE A 23 -5.49 0.51 5.11
CA ILE A 23 -5.49 1.02 3.74
C ILE A 23 -4.37 2.06 3.54
N GLU A 24 -4.18 2.97 4.50
CA GLU A 24 -3.12 3.96 4.43
C GLU A 24 -1.73 3.30 4.42
N ILE A 25 -1.53 2.30 5.26
CA ILE A 25 -0.28 1.53 5.30
C ILE A 25 -0.04 0.83 3.96
N GLN A 26 -1.07 0.20 3.42
CA GLN A 26 -0.97 -0.49 2.14
C GLN A 26 -0.64 0.46 1.00
N LYS A 27 -1.25 1.65 0.99
CA LYS A 27 -0.93 2.68 -0.01
C LYS A 27 0.54 3.07 0.05
N GLY A 28 1.07 3.24 1.25
CA GLY A 28 2.49 3.53 1.43
C GLY A 28 3.39 2.43 0.89
N LEU A 29 3.04 1.17 1.17
CA LEU A 29 3.79 0.02 0.67
C LEU A 29 3.73 -0.09 -0.86
N ILE A 30 2.57 0.19 -1.45
CA ILE A 30 2.42 0.17 -2.90
C ILE A 30 3.31 1.25 -3.55
N GLN A 31 3.37 2.44 -2.96
CA GLN A 31 4.24 3.51 -3.45
C GLN A 31 5.70 3.12 -3.39
N GLU A 32 6.13 2.49 -2.29
CA GLU A 32 7.48 1.99 -2.13
C GLU A 32 7.81 0.92 -3.16
N GLN A 33 6.89 0.00 -3.40
CA GLN A 33 7.06 -1.04 -4.40
C GLN A 33 7.17 -0.47 -5.81
N LYS A 34 6.37 0.55 -6.13
CA LYS A 34 6.44 1.22 -7.43
C LYS A 34 7.81 1.86 -7.65
N LYS A 35 8.35 2.52 -6.64
CA LYS A 35 9.69 3.11 -6.71
C LYS A 35 10.75 2.04 -6.95
N MET A 36 10.64 0.91 -6.27
CA MET A 36 11.57 -0.20 -6.45
C MET A 36 11.49 -0.79 -7.85
N ILE A 37 10.28 -0.95 -8.38
CA ILE A 37 10.07 -1.45 -9.74
C ILE A 37 10.71 -0.50 -10.76
N GLU A 38 10.49 0.80 -10.62
CA GLU A 38 11.08 1.81 -11.50
C GLU A 38 12.61 1.77 -11.45
N TYR A 39 13.16 1.63 -10.25
CA TYR A 39 14.61 1.50 -10.07
C TYR A 39 15.16 0.26 -10.78
N LEU A 40 14.49 -0.88 -10.61
CA LEU A 40 14.91 -2.14 -11.24
C LEU A 40 14.78 -2.09 -12.76
N GLU A 41 13.71 -1.50 -13.28
CA GLU A 41 13.54 -1.32 -14.72
C GLU A 41 14.63 -0.46 -15.32
N ASP A 42 14.98 0.63 -14.64
CA ASP A 42 16.06 1.51 -15.07
C ASP A 42 17.40 0.78 -15.03
N HIS A 43 17.65 -0.01 -14.00
CA HIS A 43 18.86 -0.80 -13.86
C HIS A 43 18.98 -1.85 -14.98
N ILE A 44 17.88 -2.55 -15.27
CA ILE A 44 17.84 -3.53 -16.36
C ILE A 44 18.08 -2.85 -17.71
N SER A 45 17.50 -1.70 -17.93
CA SER A 45 17.69 -0.93 -19.16
C SER A 45 19.15 -0.54 -19.36
N LYS A 46 19.82 -0.11 -18.30
CA LYS A 46 21.24 0.23 -18.33
C LYS A 46 22.11 -0.98 -18.65
N ILE A 47 21.85 -2.11 -18.03
CA ILE A 47 22.58 -3.36 -18.28
C ILE A 47 22.38 -3.81 -19.73
N THR A 48 21.15 -3.75 -20.22
CA THR A 48 20.81 -4.13 -21.60
C THR A 48 21.56 -3.26 -22.60
N ASN A 49 21.65 -1.95 -22.35
CA ASN A 49 22.39 -1.05 -23.21
C ASN A 49 23.89 -1.35 -23.22
N ILE A 50 24.46 -1.67 -22.08
CA ILE A 50 25.87 -2.06 -21.97
C ILE A 50 26.14 -3.32 -22.79
N ILE A 51 25.26 -4.32 -22.67
CA ILE A 51 25.40 -5.58 -23.40
C ILE A 51 25.25 -5.36 -24.91
N SER A 52 24.33 -4.49 -25.31
CA SER A 52 24.09 -4.20 -26.72
C SER A 52 25.28 -3.48 -27.39
N ASP A 53 26.05 -2.73 -26.63
CA ASP A 53 27.22 -2.01 -27.14
C ASP A 53 28.45 -2.90 -27.28
N ILE A 54 28.41 -4.07 -26.71
CA ILE A 54 29.48 -5.07 -26.84
C ILE A 54 29.26 -5.91 -28.09
#